data_9c5ee2bc33e9a55c86e98f51aef2bc08
#
_entry.id   9c5ee2bc33e9a55c86e98f51aef2bc08
#
_cell.length_a   1.000
_cell.length_b   1.000
_cell.length_c   1.000
_cell.angle_alpha   90.00
_cell.angle_beta   90.00
_cell.angle_gamma   90.00
#
_symmetry.space_group_name_H-M   'P 1'
#
loop_
_entity.id
_entity.type
_entity.pdbx_description
1 polymer ?
#
loop_
_entity_poly.entity_id
_entity_poly.type
_entity_poly.pdbx_seq_one_letter_code
_entity_poly.pdbx_strand_id
1 'polypeptide(L)'
;MQLIDTHCHLDFPVFDPDRAALLAECRQLGVSEYIIPAVGEENWGRVMALAAEHDGISYALGVHPWYVGGQTPAVLTRLRRLLAERPRGLVAVGECGLDLRSHVPQEGQLEMFEAQIALAMEHELPLIVHSVRANDTVAKILRRLRPARGGVIHAFSGSLQQAETFWQLGFRLGIGGVISFERANKTREAVRDMPLESLLLETDAPDMPLQGQQGAPNTPANLPKIAQLLADLRQQPLAHVASVLRESTLQAFQLGKLQINS
;
A
#
# COMPACT_ATOMS: atom_id res chain seq x y z
N MET A 1 14.97 -14.26 7.16
CA MET A 1 13.57 -13.87 6.86
C MET A 1 13.65 -12.78 5.80
N GLN A 2 12.81 -12.81 4.79
CA GLN A 2 12.75 -11.78 3.75
C GLN A 2 11.36 -11.15 3.76
N LEU A 3 11.29 -9.87 4.10
CA LEU A 3 10.05 -9.10 4.19
C LEU A 3 9.98 -8.08 3.06
N ILE A 4 8.77 -7.78 2.61
CA ILE A 4 8.46 -6.74 1.64
C ILE A 4 7.58 -5.72 2.35
N ASP A 5 7.99 -4.45 2.34
CA ASP A 5 7.14 -3.34 2.79
C ASP A 5 6.25 -2.92 1.62
N THR A 6 4.96 -3.27 1.69
CA THR A 6 4.05 -3.05 0.57
C THR A 6 3.51 -1.62 0.46
N HIS A 7 3.84 -0.76 1.44
CA HIS A 7 3.45 0.64 1.43
C HIS A 7 4.34 1.47 2.35
N CYS A 8 5.23 2.26 1.77
CA CYS A 8 6.04 3.25 2.48
C CYS A 8 6.43 4.40 1.57
N HIS A 9 6.51 5.61 2.10
CA HIS A 9 6.87 6.82 1.34
C HIS A 9 8.34 7.17 1.51
N LEU A 10 9.23 6.25 1.14
CA LEU A 10 10.68 6.48 1.13
C LEU A 10 11.11 7.65 0.24
N ASP A 11 10.24 8.12 -0.64
CA ASP A 11 10.42 9.31 -1.46
C ASP A 11 10.25 10.61 -0.67
N PHE A 12 9.64 10.62 0.52
CA PHE A 12 9.40 11.84 1.28
C PHE A 12 10.71 12.47 1.78
N PRO A 13 10.77 13.83 1.84
CA PRO A 13 11.99 14.57 2.20
C PRO A 13 12.57 14.21 3.57
N VAL A 14 11.76 13.73 4.50
CA VAL A 14 12.22 13.33 5.83
C VAL A 14 13.28 12.22 5.78
N PHE A 15 13.31 11.43 4.72
CA PHE A 15 14.28 10.35 4.53
C PHE A 15 15.51 10.76 3.70
N ASP A 16 15.52 11.95 3.08
CA ASP A 16 16.61 12.37 2.19
C ASP A 16 17.99 12.33 2.84
N PRO A 17 18.16 12.80 4.11
CA PRO A 17 19.47 12.86 4.72
C PRO A 17 20.12 11.48 4.92
N ASP A 18 19.31 10.47 5.25
CA ASP A 18 19.81 9.17 5.76
C ASP A 18 19.23 7.96 5.02
N ARG A 19 18.57 8.16 3.86
CA ARG A 19 17.88 7.07 3.12
C ARG A 19 18.79 5.88 2.85
N ALA A 20 20.02 6.11 2.40
CA ALA A 20 20.95 5.02 2.10
C ALA A 20 21.32 4.21 3.35
N ALA A 21 21.54 4.89 4.49
CA ALA A 21 21.80 4.25 5.77
C ALA A 21 20.58 3.47 6.26
N LEU A 22 19.38 4.05 6.17
CA LEU A 22 18.12 3.40 6.51
C LEU A 22 17.88 2.12 5.67
N LEU A 23 18.10 2.18 4.36
CA LEU A 23 17.97 0.99 3.49
C LEU A 23 19.00 -0.08 3.83
N ALA A 24 20.21 0.29 4.22
CA ALA A 24 21.23 -0.65 4.69
C ALA A 24 20.83 -1.32 6.01
N GLU A 25 20.29 -0.57 6.96
CA GLU A 25 19.73 -1.09 8.22
C GLU A 25 18.58 -2.05 7.95
N CYS A 26 17.60 -1.64 7.15
CA CYS A 26 16.45 -2.46 6.79
C CYS A 26 16.87 -3.81 6.18
N ARG A 27 17.87 -3.79 5.30
CA ARG A 27 18.40 -5.01 4.69
C ARG A 27 18.99 -5.97 5.74
N GLN A 28 19.69 -5.46 6.75
CA GLN A 28 20.20 -6.28 7.88
C GLN A 28 19.05 -6.88 8.70
N LEU A 29 17.93 -6.18 8.79
CA LEU A 29 16.72 -6.64 9.48
C LEU A 29 15.85 -7.59 8.61
N GLY A 30 16.26 -7.84 7.36
CA GLY A 30 15.53 -8.71 6.44
C GLY A 30 14.44 -8.03 5.63
N VAL A 31 14.43 -6.69 5.57
CA VAL A 31 13.53 -5.89 4.72
C VAL A 31 14.35 -5.38 3.55
N SER A 32 14.12 -5.89 2.35
CA SER A 32 14.92 -5.59 1.16
C SER A 32 14.10 -5.21 -0.07
N GLU A 33 12.79 -5.29 0.02
CA GLU A 33 11.88 -4.95 -1.06
C GLU A 33 10.80 -3.98 -0.54
N TYR A 34 10.46 -2.98 -1.37
CA TYR A 34 9.56 -1.88 -1.01
C TYR A 34 8.65 -1.55 -2.17
N ILE A 35 7.41 -1.16 -1.87
CA ILE A 35 6.51 -0.54 -2.83
C ILE A 35 6.23 0.88 -2.36
N ILE A 36 6.59 1.87 -3.18
CA ILE A 36 6.38 3.29 -2.90
C ILE A 36 5.17 3.77 -3.73
N PRO A 37 4.03 4.03 -3.11
CA PRO A 37 2.91 4.63 -3.83
C PRO A 37 3.14 6.14 -3.97
N ALA A 38 2.92 6.67 -5.17
CA ALA A 38 2.91 8.10 -5.39
C ALA A 38 1.63 8.73 -4.84
N VAL A 39 1.69 9.97 -4.38
CA VAL A 39 0.55 10.70 -3.82
C VAL A 39 -0.07 11.70 -4.80
N GLY A 40 0.66 12.11 -5.85
CA GLY A 40 0.19 13.04 -6.85
C GLY A 40 1.20 13.22 -7.98
N GLU A 41 0.80 13.95 -9.03
CA GLU A 41 1.65 14.15 -10.22
C GLU A 41 3.02 14.73 -9.88
N GLU A 42 3.07 15.62 -8.89
CA GLU A 42 4.29 16.32 -8.47
C GLU A 42 5.37 15.39 -7.93
N ASN A 43 5.01 14.19 -7.43
CA ASN A 43 6.02 13.24 -6.94
C ASN A 43 6.22 11.99 -7.81
N TRP A 44 5.49 11.83 -8.93
CA TRP A 44 5.67 10.68 -9.83
C TRP A 44 7.12 10.52 -10.30
N GLY A 45 7.75 11.63 -10.74
CA GLY A 45 9.15 11.60 -11.16
C GLY A 45 10.11 11.15 -10.07
N ARG A 46 9.82 11.50 -8.82
CA ARG A 46 10.66 11.15 -7.67
C ARG A 46 10.59 9.66 -7.32
N VAL A 47 9.39 9.08 -7.28
CA VAL A 47 9.24 7.64 -7.01
C VAL A 47 9.85 6.78 -8.12
N MET A 48 9.71 7.23 -9.38
CA MET A 48 10.34 6.58 -10.53
C MET A 48 11.88 6.63 -10.47
N ALA A 49 12.45 7.78 -10.10
CA ALA A 49 13.90 7.94 -9.93
C ALA A 49 14.44 7.03 -8.82
N LEU A 50 13.79 6.98 -7.67
CA LEU A 50 14.19 6.10 -6.56
C LEU A 50 14.18 4.62 -6.96
N ALA A 51 13.17 4.18 -7.71
CA ALA A 51 13.11 2.81 -8.20
C ALA A 51 14.19 2.49 -9.25
N ALA A 52 14.65 3.50 -9.99
CA ALA A 52 15.76 3.34 -10.93
C ALA A 52 17.13 3.30 -10.22
N GLU A 53 17.27 4.01 -9.09
CA GLU A 53 18.52 4.12 -8.32
C GLU A 53 18.75 2.95 -7.34
N HIS A 54 17.68 2.30 -6.88
CA HIS A 54 17.74 1.29 -5.82
C HIS A 54 17.07 -0.01 -6.25
N ASP A 55 17.84 -1.08 -6.31
CA ASP A 55 17.29 -2.42 -6.47
C ASP A 55 16.37 -2.79 -5.30
N GLY A 56 15.25 -3.45 -5.62
CA GLY A 56 14.24 -3.84 -4.63
C GLY A 56 13.16 -2.78 -4.39
N ILE A 57 13.24 -1.60 -5.02
CA ILE A 57 12.17 -0.61 -4.99
C ILE A 57 11.27 -0.75 -6.22
N SER A 58 9.99 -0.96 -5.96
CA SER A 58 8.89 -0.85 -6.93
C SER A 58 7.99 0.32 -6.55
N TYR A 59 7.11 0.75 -7.45
CA TYR A 59 6.24 1.88 -7.17
C TYR A 59 4.86 1.74 -7.81
N ALA A 60 3.92 2.55 -7.30
CA ALA A 60 2.63 2.78 -7.92
C ALA A 60 2.48 4.25 -8.30
N LEU A 61 1.72 4.53 -9.36
CA LEU A 61 1.38 5.88 -9.79
C LEU A 61 -0.11 6.13 -9.62
N GLY A 62 -0.45 7.24 -8.97
CA GLY A 62 -1.83 7.62 -8.71
C GLY A 62 -1.94 9.03 -8.14
N VAL A 63 -3.15 9.36 -7.69
CA VAL A 63 -3.51 10.61 -7.01
C VAL A 63 -4.25 10.27 -5.74
N HIS A 64 -3.60 10.51 -4.61
CA HIS A 64 -4.14 10.31 -3.27
C HIS A 64 -5.30 11.31 -3.02
N PRO A 65 -6.35 10.93 -2.28
CA PRO A 65 -7.53 11.78 -2.04
C PRO A 65 -7.22 13.18 -1.49
N TRP A 66 -6.15 13.37 -0.73
CA TRP A 66 -5.77 14.69 -0.21
C TRP A 66 -5.25 15.65 -1.27
N TYR A 67 -4.75 15.14 -2.38
CA TYR A 67 -4.12 15.92 -3.45
C TYR A 67 -5.04 16.15 -4.65
N VAL A 68 -6.25 15.59 -4.66
CA VAL A 68 -7.20 15.69 -5.78
C VAL A 68 -7.50 17.15 -6.14
N GLY A 69 -7.70 18.02 -5.14
CA GLY A 69 -8.03 19.42 -5.37
C GLY A 69 -6.91 20.26 -6.00
N GLY A 70 -5.66 19.79 -5.97
CA GLY A 70 -4.50 20.46 -6.56
C GLY A 70 -4.16 19.99 -7.97
N GLN A 71 -4.85 18.98 -8.50
CA GLN A 71 -4.51 18.38 -9.79
C GLN A 71 -5.10 19.15 -10.98
N THR A 72 -4.35 19.14 -12.09
CA THR A 72 -4.85 19.73 -13.34
C THR A 72 -5.81 18.74 -14.04
N PRO A 73 -6.74 19.22 -14.89
CA PRO A 73 -7.61 18.32 -15.67
C PRO A 73 -6.83 17.31 -16.55
N ALA A 74 -5.57 17.59 -16.86
CA ALA A 74 -4.73 16.73 -17.69
C ALA A 74 -4.07 15.58 -16.90
N VAL A 75 -4.17 15.53 -15.56
CA VAL A 75 -3.47 14.54 -14.73
C VAL A 75 -3.82 13.11 -15.13
N LEU A 76 -5.09 12.80 -15.37
CA LEU A 76 -5.52 11.46 -15.79
C LEU A 76 -5.01 11.08 -17.18
N THR A 77 -4.87 12.05 -18.10
CA THR A 77 -4.28 11.81 -19.42
C THR A 77 -2.79 11.48 -19.31
N ARG A 78 -2.08 12.21 -18.43
CA ARG A 78 -0.65 11.94 -18.19
C ARG A 78 -0.46 10.61 -17.47
N LEU A 79 -1.29 10.31 -16.47
CA LEU A 79 -1.27 9.01 -15.78
C LEU A 79 -1.49 7.87 -16.78
N ARG A 80 -2.52 7.93 -17.61
CA ARG A 80 -2.79 6.92 -18.65
C ARG A 80 -1.58 6.68 -19.55
N ARG A 81 -0.90 7.75 -20.01
CA ARG A 81 0.30 7.63 -20.85
C ARG A 81 1.41 6.88 -20.11
N LEU A 82 1.72 7.25 -18.86
CA LEU A 82 2.75 6.57 -18.07
C LEU A 82 2.41 5.09 -17.81
N LEU A 83 1.16 4.79 -17.53
CA LEU A 83 0.71 3.40 -17.34
C LEU A 83 0.85 2.58 -18.64
N ALA A 84 0.59 3.18 -19.81
CA ALA A 84 0.75 2.54 -21.11
C ALA A 84 2.22 2.25 -21.45
N GLU A 85 3.13 3.13 -21.06
CA GLU A 85 4.59 2.96 -21.24
C GLU A 85 5.15 1.81 -20.40
N ARG A 86 4.47 1.41 -19.32
CA ARG A 86 4.88 0.37 -18.36
C ARG A 86 6.34 0.47 -17.94
N PRO A 87 6.77 1.59 -17.39
CA PRO A 87 8.17 1.78 -17.00
C PRO A 87 8.59 0.76 -15.94
N ARG A 88 9.87 0.39 -15.95
CA ARG A 88 10.41 -0.59 -15.01
C ARG A 88 10.10 -0.19 -13.56
N GLY A 89 9.64 -1.14 -12.76
CA GLY A 89 9.29 -0.93 -11.35
C GLY A 89 7.84 -0.50 -11.10
N LEU A 90 7.07 -0.15 -12.13
CA LEU A 90 5.64 0.12 -11.98
C LEU A 90 4.87 -1.18 -11.72
N VAL A 91 4.19 -1.27 -10.57
CA VAL A 91 3.49 -2.50 -10.14
C VAL A 91 2.00 -2.31 -9.85
N ALA A 92 1.52 -1.07 -9.71
CA ALA A 92 0.11 -0.80 -9.39
C ALA A 92 -0.33 0.61 -9.81
N VAL A 93 -1.63 0.85 -9.82
CA VAL A 93 -2.22 2.19 -9.79
C VAL A 93 -2.52 2.56 -8.35
N GLY A 94 -2.00 3.68 -7.89
CA GLY A 94 -2.17 4.18 -6.54
C GLY A 94 -1.06 5.17 -6.13
N GLU A 95 -1.21 5.81 -5.00
CA GLU A 95 -2.29 5.65 -4.04
C GLU A 95 -3.55 6.35 -4.54
N CYS A 96 -4.71 5.72 -4.39
CA CYS A 96 -5.99 6.28 -4.80
C CYS A 96 -7.07 5.88 -3.77
N GLY A 97 -8.23 6.51 -3.76
CA GLY A 97 -9.27 6.11 -2.83
C GLY A 97 -10.02 7.25 -2.19
N LEU A 98 -10.47 7.06 -0.94
CA LEU A 98 -11.30 8.00 -0.21
C LEU A 98 -10.78 8.27 1.20
N ASP A 99 -10.74 9.53 1.60
CA ASP A 99 -10.50 9.96 2.97
C ASP A 99 -11.59 10.96 3.42
N LEU A 100 -12.50 10.48 4.27
CA LEU A 100 -13.59 11.34 4.79
C LEU A 100 -13.13 12.28 5.92
N ARG A 101 -11.82 12.29 6.25
CA ARG A 101 -11.20 13.28 7.14
C ARG A 101 -10.52 14.40 6.35
N SER A 102 -10.35 14.21 5.05
CA SER A 102 -9.75 15.20 4.16
C SER A 102 -10.63 16.46 4.05
N HIS A 103 -10.00 17.59 3.79
CA HIS A 103 -10.67 18.84 3.43
C HIS A 103 -11.15 18.88 1.96
N VAL A 104 -10.70 17.92 1.15
CA VAL A 104 -11.10 17.79 -0.26
C VAL A 104 -12.55 17.29 -0.33
N PRO A 105 -13.44 17.94 -1.09
CA PRO A 105 -14.82 17.49 -1.24
C PRO A 105 -14.93 16.04 -1.68
N GLN A 106 -15.84 15.29 -1.06
CA GLN A 106 -16.02 13.86 -1.33
C GLN A 106 -16.34 13.58 -2.81
N GLU A 107 -17.10 14.45 -3.47
CA GLU A 107 -17.46 14.31 -4.89
C GLU A 107 -16.22 14.22 -5.78
N GLY A 108 -15.28 15.14 -5.63
CA GLY A 108 -14.02 15.11 -6.38
C GLY A 108 -13.15 13.89 -6.07
N GLN A 109 -13.14 13.43 -4.82
CA GLN A 109 -12.46 12.20 -4.46
C GLN A 109 -13.08 10.98 -5.15
N LEU A 110 -14.43 10.91 -5.20
CA LEU A 110 -15.17 9.82 -5.85
C LEU A 110 -14.87 9.77 -7.35
N GLU A 111 -14.97 10.90 -8.04
CA GLU A 111 -14.67 11.00 -9.47
C GLU A 111 -13.24 10.56 -9.79
N MET A 112 -12.26 11.07 -9.01
CA MET A 112 -10.86 10.71 -9.18
C MET A 112 -10.59 9.23 -8.89
N PHE A 113 -11.21 8.67 -7.86
CA PHE A 113 -11.06 7.26 -7.51
C PHE A 113 -11.63 6.35 -8.60
N GLU A 114 -12.84 6.63 -9.09
CA GLU A 114 -13.45 5.84 -10.17
C GLU A 114 -12.66 5.94 -11.47
N ALA A 115 -12.11 7.10 -11.81
CA ALA A 115 -11.26 7.28 -12.97
C ALA A 115 -9.94 6.46 -12.85
N GLN A 116 -9.33 6.43 -11.68
CA GLN A 116 -8.13 5.62 -11.44
C GLN A 116 -8.43 4.11 -11.46
N ILE A 117 -9.59 3.67 -10.96
CA ILE A 117 -10.04 2.28 -11.13
C ILE A 117 -10.15 1.93 -12.61
N ALA A 118 -10.75 2.80 -13.42
CA ALA A 118 -10.88 2.57 -14.86
C ALA A 118 -9.51 2.44 -15.54
N LEU A 119 -8.54 3.28 -15.18
CA LEU A 119 -7.16 3.19 -15.67
C LEU A 119 -6.48 1.90 -15.23
N ALA A 120 -6.66 1.47 -13.98
CA ALA A 120 -6.12 0.20 -13.49
C ALA A 120 -6.67 -1.00 -14.28
N MET A 121 -7.98 -0.97 -14.60
CA MET A 121 -8.62 -1.99 -15.43
C MET A 121 -8.12 -1.97 -16.87
N GLU A 122 -7.99 -0.79 -17.48
CA GLU A 122 -7.47 -0.60 -18.84
C GLU A 122 -6.05 -1.18 -19.01
N HIS A 123 -5.22 -1.01 -17.98
CA HIS A 123 -3.81 -1.43 -18.00
C HIS A 123 -3.54 -2.75 -17.26
N GLU A 124 -4.58 -3.45 -16.80
CA GLU A 124 -4.47 -4.72 -16.07
C GLU A 124 -3.52 -4.65 -14.87
N LEU A 125 -3.58 -3.55 -14.10
CA LEU A 125 -2.79 -3.32 -12.90
C LEU A 125 -3.65 -3.48 -11.64
N PRO A 126 -3.08 -3.97 -10.52
CA PRO A 126 -3.75 -3.93 -9.22
C PRO A 126 -3.84 -2.50 -8.69
N LEU A 127 -4.69 -2.29 -7.69
CA LEU A 127 -4.89 -1.01 -7.02
C LEU A 127 -4.23 -0.98 -5.64
N ILE A 128 -3.66 0.17 -5.25
CA ILE A 128 -3.35 0.49 -3.86
C ILE A 128 -4.38 1.53 -3.39
N VAL A 129 -5.25 1.11 -2.48
CA VAL A 129 -6.45 1.87 -2.11
C VAL A 129 -6.34 2.42 -0.70
N HIS A 130 -6.44 3.75 -0.58
CA HIS A 130 -6.61 4.50 0.65
C HIS A 130 -8.08 4.49 1.08
N SER A 131 -8.34 4.16 2.34
CA SER A 131 -9.72 4.10 2.86
C SER A 131 -9.80 4.55 4.31
N VAL A 132 -9.98 5.85 4.53
CA VAL A 132 -10.14 6.41 5.88
C VAL A 132 -11.58 6.80 6.14
N ARG A 133 -12.24 6.11 7.10
CA ARG A 133 -13.68 6.22 7.41
C ARG A 133 -14.59 5.96 6.21
N ALA A 134 -14.09 5.26 5.19
CA ALA A 134 -14.76 5.10 3.90
C ALA A 134 -14.93 3.65 3.47
N ASN A 135 -14.60 2.65 4.31
CA ASN A 135 -14.56 1.24 3.93
C ASN A 135 -15.84 0.77 3.21
N ASP A 136 -17.02 1.12 3.71
CA ASP A 136 -18.28 0.67 3.11
C ASP A 136 -18.53 1.34 1.75
N THR A 137 -18.17 2.62 1.60
CA THR A 137 -18.26 3.35 0.33
C THR A 137 -17.27 2.80 -0.69
N VAL A 138 -16.02 2.58 -0.29
CA VAL A 138 -14.98 1.95 -1.13
C VAL A 138 -15.44 0.56 -1.59
N ALA A 139 -15.90 -0.29 -0.65
CA ALA A 139 -16.39 -1.63 -0.98
C ALA A 139 -17.59 -1.60 -1.95
N LYS A 140 -18.50 -0.64 -1.80
CA LYS A 140 -19.64 -0.44 -2.73
C LYS A 140 -19.16 -0.10 -4.15
N ILE A 141 -18.17 0.79 -4.28
CA ILE A 141 -17.61 1.18 -5.58
C ILE A 141 -16.89 -0.01 -6.21
N LEU A 142 -16.02 -0.69 -5.48
CA LEU A 142 -15.27 -1.85 -5.96
C LEU A 142 -16.20 -2.99 -6.38
N ARG A 143 -17.30 -3.22 -5.65
CA ARG A 143 -18.33 -4.22 -6.02
C ARG A 143 -19.04 -3.86 -7.33
N ARG A 144 -19.28 -2.57 -7.57
CA ARG A 144 -19.92 -2.08 -8.81
C ARG A 144 -18.98 -2.17 -10.01
N LEU A 145 -17.71 -1.75 -9.86
CA LEU A 145 -16.76 -1.65 -10.97
C LEU A 145 -15.99 -2.95 -11.23
N ARG A 146 -15.81 -3.80 -10.23
CA ARG A 146 -15.17 -5.13 -10.31
C ARG A 146 -13.80 -5.13 -10.99
N PRO A 147 -12.79 -4.39 -10.50
CA PRO A 147 -11.45 -4.42 -11.08
C PRO A 147 -10.86 -5.84 -10.94
N ALA A 148 -10.66 -6.51 -12.08
CA ALA A 148 -10.30 -7.93 -12.13
C ALA A 148 -8.95 -8.25 -11.47
N ARG A 149 -8.03 -7.27 -11.41
CA ARG A 149 -6.72 -7.44 -10.77
C ARG A 149 -6.74 -7.27 -9.25
N GLY A 150 -7.87 -6.81 -8.69
CA GLY A 150 -7.97 -6.52 -7.27
C GLY A 150 -6.93 -5.50 -6.81
N GLY A 151 -6.25 -5.81 -5.71
CA GLY A 151 -5.21 -4.94 -5.15
C GLY A 151 -5.07 -5.08 -3.65
N VAL A 152 -4.77 -3.97 -2.98
CA VAL A 152 -4.65 -3.87 -1.52
C VAL A 152 -5.46 -2.68 -0.99
N ILE A 153 -6.16 -2.88 0.11
CA ILE A 153 -6.65 -1.79 0.97
C ILE A 153 -5.53 -1.53 1.96
N HIS A 154 -4.74 -0.47 1.74
CA HIS A 154 -3.62 -0.15 2.60
C HIS A 154 -4.09 0.41 3.94
N ALA A 155 -3.24 0.35 4.98
CA ALA A 155 -3.52 0.79 6.34
C ALA A 155 -4.89 0.30 6.86
N PHE A 156 -5.26 -0.94 6.54
CA PHE A 156 -6.59 -1.45 6.86
C PHE A 156 -6.90 -1.26 8.34
N SER A 157 -7.99 -0.58 8.59
CA SER A 157 -8.58 -0.39 9.92
C SER A 157 -10.09 -0.59 9.83
N GLY A 158 -10.58 -1.74 10.34
CA GLY A 158 -11.98 -2.10 10.20
C GLY A 158 -12.38 -3.35 10.96
N SER A 159 -13.62 -3.77 10.77
CA SER A 159 -14.17 -5.01 11.34
C SER A 159 -13.82 -6.22 10.48
N LEU A 160 -13.98 -7.42 11.06
CA LEU A 160 -13.85 -8.69 10.34
C LEU A 160 -14.78 -8.73 9.12
N GLN A 161 -16.03 -8.31 9.25
CA GLN A 161 -16.98 -8.26 8.14
C GLN A 161 -16.52 -7.38 6.98
N GLN A 162 -15.90 -6.22 7.28
CA GLN A 162 -15.33 -5.34 6.24
C GLN A 162 -14.12 -6.01 5.59
N ALA A 163 -13.27 -6.66 6.38
CA ALA A 163 -12.11 -7.43 5.89
C ALA A 163 -12.55 -8.54 4.93
N GLU A 164 -13.53 -9.37 5.32
CA GLU A 164 -14.11 -10.42 4.49
C GLU A 164 -14.69 -9.86 3.18
N THR A 165 -15.37 -8.71 3.26
CA THR A 165 -15.94 -8.04 2.08
C THR A 165 -14.84 -7.67 1.08
N PHE A 166 -13.74 -7.06 1.53
CA PHE A 166 -12.63 -6.71 0.64
C PHE A 166 -11.94 -7.94 0.05
N TRP A 167 -11.73 -8.98 0.86
CA TRP A 167 -11.16 -10.23 0.40
C TRP A 167 -12.01 -10.90 -0.69
N GLN A 168 -13.33 -10.95 -0.52
CA GLN A 168 -14.28 -11.46 -1.53
C GLN A 168 -14.28 -10.62 -2.82
N LEU A 169 -13.91 -9.35 -2.74
CA LEU A 169 -13.75 -8.46 -3.90
C LEU A 169 -12.37 -8.58 -4.56
N GLY A 170 -11.49 -9.49 -4.08
CA GLY A 170 -10.16 -9.70 -4.62
C GLY A 170 -9.09 -8.74 -4.07
N PHE A 171 -9.37 -8.04 -2.95
CA PHE A 171 -8.43 -7.14 -2.30
C PHE A 171 -7.81 -7.76 -1.06
N ARG A 172 -6.50 -7.65 -0.95
CA ARG A 172 -5.76 -7.94 0.28
C ARG A 172 -5.79 -6.74 1.22
N LEU A 173 -5.38 -6.96 2.46
CA LEU A 173 -5.38 -5.97 3.52
C LEU A 173 -3.94 -5.65 3.93
N GLY A 174 -3.53 -4.39 3.77
CA GLY A 174 -2.26 -3.89 4.26
C GLY A 174 -2.30 -3.73 5.78
N ILE A 175 -1.39 -4.41 6.46
CA ILE A 175 -1.33 -4.45 7.93
C ILE A 175 -0.06 -3.77 8.39
N GLY A 176 -0.24 -2.61 9.01
CA GLY A 176 0.81 -1.75 9.54
C GLY A 176 0.76 -1.59 11.05
N GLY A 177 1.28 -0.46 11.52
CA GLY A 177 1.44 -0.13 12.95
C GLY A 177 0.14 -0.13 13.78
N VAL A 178 -1.03 -0.08 13.14
CA VAL A 178 -2.34 -0.07 13.84
C VAL A 178 -2.52 -1.26 14.78
N ILE A 179 -2.01 -2.44 14.44
CA ILE A 179 -2.15 -3.64 15.27
C ILE A 179 -1.33 -3.60 16.57
N SER A 180 -0.38 -2.67 16.68
CA SER A 180 0.39 -2.46 17.92
C SER A 180 -0.44 -1.82 19.02
N PHE A 181 -1.54 -1.15 18.68
CA PHE A 181 -2.40 -0.47 19.64
C PHE A 181 -3.47 -1.43 20.19
N GLU A 182 -3.47 -1.68 21.49
CA GLU A 182 -4.47 -2.56 22.13
C GLU A 182 -5.91 -2.09 21.90
N ARG A 183 -6.13 -0.78 21.80
CA ARG A 183 -7.46 -0.20 21.52
C ARG A 183 -8.01 -0.52 20.12
N ALA A 184 -7.17 -0.99 19.19
CA ALA A 184 -7.57 -1.35 17.83
C ALA A 184 -8.24 -2.74 17.75
N ASN A 185 -9.11 -3.06 18.71
CA ASN A 185 -9.68 -4.39 18.92
C ASN A 185 -10.31 -4.99 17.65
N LYS A 186 -11.12 -4.21 16.91
CA LYS A 186 -11.79 -4.69 15.69
C LYS A 186 -10.80 -5.10 14.61
N THR A 187 -9.75 -4.29 14.40
CA THR A 187 -8.71 -4.60 13.41
C THR A 187 -7.87 -5.78 13.86
N ARG A 188 -7.50 -5.85 15.14
CA ARG A 188 -6.76 -6.99 15.72
C ARG A 188 -7.55 -8.31 15.62
N GLU A 189 -8.86 -8.28 15.84
CA GLU A 189 -9.75 -9.41 15.60
C GLU A 189 -9.77 -9.80 14.11
N ALA A 190 -9.95 -8.84 13.21
CA ALA A 190 -9.95 -9.10 11.78
C ALA A 190 -8.65 -9.76 11.32
N VAL A 191 -7.49 -9.23 11.68
CA VAL A 191 -6.18 -9.80 11.25
C VAL A 191 -5.87 -11.14 11.91
N ARG A 192 -6.46 -11.46 13.07
CA ARG A 192 -6.36 -12.77 13.70
C ARG A 192 -7.16 -13.83 12.94
N ASP A 193 -8.37 -13.50 12.50
CA ASP A 193 -9.37 -14.46 12.06
C ASP A 193 -9.46 -14.58 10.52
N MET A 194 -8.99 -13.58 9.78
CA MET A 194 -8.89 -13.63 8.32
C MET A 194 -7.89 -14.69 7.83
N PRO A 195 -8.07 -15.28 6.61
CA PRO A 195 -7.04 -16.09 5.98
C PRO A 195 -5.71 -15.34 5.93
N LEU A 196 -4.59 -16.00 6.28
CA LEU A 196 -3.29 -15.32 6.34
C LEU A 196 -2.86 -14.76 4.97
N GLU A 197 -3.18 -15.45 3.89
CA GLU A 197 -2.94 -15.04 2.52
C GLU A 197 -3.72 -13.81 2.06
N SER A 198 -4.73 -13.37 2.83
CA SER A 198 -5.45 -12.12 2.60
C SER A 198 -4.72 -10.89 3.13
N LEU A 199 -3.64 -11.07 3.87
CA LEU A 199 -2.90 -10.01 4.54
C LEU A 199 -1.60 -9.70 3.81
N LEU A 200 -1.16 -8.44 3.88
CA LEU A 200 0.16 -7.96 3.45
C LEU A 200 0.78 -7.15 4.59
N LEU A 201 2.11 -7.04 4.61
CA LEU A 201 2.83 -6.21 5.59
C LEU A 201 3.21 -4.87 5.00
N GLU A 202 3.06 -3.82 5.80
CA GLU A 202 3.48 -2.47 5.44
C GLU A 202 3.84 -1.66 6.68
N THR A 203 4.49 -0.51 6.49
CA THR A 203 4.75 0.43 7.57
C THR A 203 3.96 1.71 7.46
N ASP A 204 3.63 2.14 6.25
CA ASP A 204 3.13 3.47 5.92
C ASP A 204 4.08 4.60 6.39
N ALA A 205 5.39 4.28 6.45
CA ALA A 205 6.41 5.22 6.87
C ALA A 205 6.50 6.44 5.92
N PRO A 206 6.61 7.67 6.44
CA PRO A 206 6.92 8.07 7.82
C PRO A 206 5.73 8.13 8.77
N ASP A 207 4.53 7.86 8.29
CA ASP A 207 3.29 7.91 9.06
C ASP A 207 3.07 6.61 9.87
N MET A 208 1.98 6.53 10.60
CA MET A 208 1.51 5.35 11.34
C MET A 208 2.54 4.71 12.30
N PRO A 209 3.25 5.49 13.17
CA PRO A 209 4.22 4.93 14.11
C PRO A 209 3.56 3.89 15.05
N LEU A 210 4.34 2.90 15.48
CA LEU A 210 3.90 1.89 16.43
C LEU A 210 3.58 2.50 17.79
N GLN A 211 2.80 1.79 18.61
CA GLN A 211 2.51 2.19 19.98
C GLN A 211 3.82 2.40 20.76
N GLY A 212 3.92 3.55 21.44
CA GLY A 212 5.11 3.98 22.18
C GLY A 212 6.17 4.69 21.34
N GLN A 213 5.98 4.81 20.02
CA GLN A 213 6.90 5.51 19.10
C GLN A 213 6.29 6.80 18.52
N GLN A 214 5.14 7.25 19.05
CA GLN A 214 4.49 8.48 18.60
C GLN A 214 5.39 9.69 18.86
N GLY A 215 5.42 10.62 17.90
CA GLY A 215 6.26 11.82 17.99
C GLY A 215 7.59 11.73 17.23
N ALA A 216 7.91 10.54 16.69
CA ALA A 216 9.00 10.35 15.73
C ALA A 216 8.46 9.79 14.40
N PRO A 217 9.10 10.08 13.26
CA PRO A 217 8.74 9.43 12.00
C PRO A 217 8.86 7.91 12.11
N ASN A 218 7.87 7.19 11.54
CA ASN A 218 7.97 5.75 11.35
C ASN A 218 9.02 5.44 10.27
N THR A 219 9.55 4.21 10.27
CA THR A 219 10.51 3.76 9.25
C THR A 219 10.24 2.31 8.85
N PRO A 220 10.64 1.88 7.64
CA PRO A 220 10.55 0.48 7.23
C PRO A 220 11.33 -0.50 8.14
N ALA A 221 12.27 -0.03 8.94
CA ALA A 221 12.96 -0.82 9.97
C ALA A 221 12.02 -1.36 11.06
N ASN A 222 10.80 -0.84 11.16
CA ASN A 222 9.76 -1.36 12.06
C ASN A 222 8.95 -2.55 11.47
N LEU A 223 9.09 -2.86 10.18
CA LEU A 223 8.34 -3.95 9.55
C LEU A 223 8.51 -5.32 10.24
N PRO A 224 9.71 -5.73 10.69
CA PRO A 224 9.88 -6.98 11.44
C PRO A 224 9.12 -7.01 12.76
N LYS A 225 8.95 -5.86 13.43
CA LYS A 225 8.15 -5.77 14.66
C LYS A 225 6.66 -5.95 14.36
N ILE A 226 6.18 -5.39 13.25
CA ILE A 226 4.79 -5.57 12.78
C ILE A 226 4.54 -7.05 12.44
N ALA A 227 5.48 -7.69 11.74
CA ALA A 227 5.41 -9.11 11.44
C ALA A 227 5.36 -9.99 12.70
N GLN A 228 6.18 -9.66 13.71
CA GLN A 228 6.17 -10.37 15.00
C GLN A 228 4.84 -10.19 15.74
N LEU A 229 4.33 -8.95 15.82
CA LEU A 229 3.02 -8.65 16.43
C LEU A 229 1.89 -9.43 15.75
N LEU A 230 1.91 -9.54 14.43
CA LEU A 230 0.92 -10.31 13.68
C LEU A 230 1.04 -11.82 14.00
N ALA A 231 2.27 -12.35 14.04
CA ALA A 231 2.54 -13.73 14.39
C ALA A 231 2.04 -14.06 15.80
N ASP A 232 2.30 -13.18 16.76
CA ASP A 232 1.84 -13.33 18.16
C ASP A 232 0.31 -13.29 18.25
N LEU A 233 -0.36 -12.33 17.58
CA LEU A 233 -1.81 -12.24 17.54
C LEU A 233 -2.47 -13.51 16.97
N ARG A 234 -1.83 -14.13 15.99
CA ARG A 234 -2.31 -15.35 15.34
C ARG A 234 -1.83 -16.63 16.00
N GLN A 235 -0.94 -16.53 16.99
CA GLN A 235 -0.29 -17.67 17.65
C GLN A 235 0.37 -18.63 16.64
N GLN A 236 1.04 -18.05 15.64
CA GLN A 236 1.71 -18.76 14.55
C GLN A 236 3.22 -18.45 14.55
N PRO A 237 4.08 -19.38 14.10
CA PRO A 237 5.50 -19.11 13.98
C PRO A 237 5.79 -17.94 13.03
N LEU A 238 6.62 -16.98 13.43
CA LEU A 238 7.01 -15.82 12.62
C LEU A 238 7.51 -16.22 11.22
N ALA A 239 8.32 -17.27 11.13
CA ALA A 239 8.86 -17.74 9.86
C ALA A 239 7.75 -18.19 8.89
N HIS A 240 6.70 -18.83 9.39
CA HIS A 240 5.52 -19.20 8.60
C HIS A 240 4.76 -17.97 8.13
N VAL A 241 4.43 -17.06 9.06
CA VAL A 241 3.71 -15.82 8.75
C VAL A 241 4.48 -15.01 7.69
N ALA A 242 5.77 -14.78 7.89
CA ALA A 242 6.60 -14.03 6.95
C ALA A 242 6.63 -14.67 5.54
N SER A 243 6.72 -16.01 5.47
CA SER A 243 6.73 -16.74 4.19
C SER A 243 5.42 -16.57 3.43
N VAL A 244 4.28 -16.75 4.11
CA VAL A 244 2.95 -16.63 3.48
C VAL A 244 2.71 -15.20 3.02
N LEU A 245 3.01 -14.20 3.85
CA LEU A 245 2.79 -12.78 3.49
C LEU A 245 3.69 -12.33 2.33
N ARG A 246 4.94 -12.84 2.28
CA ARG A 246 5.81 -12.60 1.12
C ARG A 246 5.19 -13.17 -0.16
N GLU A 247 4.75 -14.42 -0.14
CA GLU A 247 4.11 -15.04 -1.30
C GLU A 247 2.84 -14.29 -1.72
N SER A 248 2.01 -13.91 -0.77
CA SER A 248 0.81 -13.10 -1.01
C SER A 248 1.15 -11.76 -1.69
N THR A 249 2.26 -11.12 -1.26
CA THR A 249 2.73 -9.87 -1.87
C THR A 249 3.18 -10.09 -3.32
N LEU A 250 3.99 -11.14 -3.56
CA LEU A 250 4.47 -11.48 -4.90
C LEU A 250 3.29 -11.74 -5.87
N GLN A 251 2.25 -12.40 -5.38
CA GLN A 251 1.03 -12.66 -6.17
C GLN A 251 0.21 -11.40 -6.41
N ALA A 252 -0.01 -10.56 -5.37
CA ALA A 252 -0.81 -9.35 -5.47
C ALA A 252 -0.28 -8.38 -6.52
N PHE A 253 1.02 -8.16 -6.52
CA PHE A 253 1.70 -7.19 -7.36
C PHE A 253 2.44 -7.81 -8.56
N GLN A 254 2.38 -9.15 -8.72
CA GLN A 254 3.09 -9.90 -9.76
C GLN A 254 4.61 -9.64 -9.78
N LEU A 255 5.19 -9.41 -8.61
CA LEU A 255 6.63 -9.24 -8.48
C LEU A 255 7.36 -10.51 -8.94
N GLY A 256 8.44 -10.35 -9.69
CA GLY A 256 9.21 -11.46 -10.25
C GLY A 256 8.81 -11.88 -11.68
N LYS A 257 7.62 -11.54 -12.18
CA LYS A 257 7.25 -11.76 -13.58
C LYS A 257 7.77 -10.65 -14.51
N LEU A 258 8.02 -9.46 -13.98
CA LEU A 258 8.51 -8.30 -14.72
C LEU A 258 10.02 -8.36 -15.04
N GLN A 259 10.79 -9.29 -14.43
CA GLN A 259 12.23 -9.43 -14.65
C GLN A 259 12.61 -10.35 -15.82
N ILE A 260 11.62 -11.02 -16.46
CA ILE A 260 11.91 -12.05 -17.49
C ILE A 260 11.85 -11.47 -18.92
N ASN A 261 11.35 -10.24 -19.10
CA ASN A 261 11.16 -9.60 -20.42
C ASN A 261 12.10 -8.40 -20.66
N SER A 262 13.28 -8.40 -20.08
CA SER A 262 14.31 -7.37 -20.36
C SER A 262 15.55 -7.99 -21.01
#